data_31bb8354cc3cc1260243bb37b619e813
#
_entry.id   31bb8354cc3cc1260243bb37b619e813
#
_cell.length_a   1.000
_cell.length_b   1.000
_cell.length_c   1.000
_cell.angle_alpha   90.00
_cell.angle_beta   90.00
_cell.angle_gamma   90.00
#
_symmetry.space_group_name_H-M   'P 1'
#
loop_
_entity.id
_entity.type
_entity.pdbx_description
1 polymer ?
#
loop_
_entity_poly.entity_id
_entity_poly.type
_entity_poly.pdbx_seq_one_letter_code
_entity_poly.pdbx_strand_id
1 'polypeptide(L)'
;MTSKKRARRKLPLFLGAATVGVAAYGAAYRFALRYRERVGLPHRSPVETTPADFGLAYERVEIPSCGLQLAGWFVPASDDGARVQSTPGAAGPRPGIVVVHGWESNRGRTFAHVRYLHAAGFHCLVFDVRGHGDSPPETLPINVPEFADDTIAAVRWLTARPEVSAAGVLGHSMGGAGVIVAASREPLIRAVVSLSAPADLVRMTRKTFTMAEMHIPEPIAGPLALITAGVLMAPRRHSIDDASALVAARRYRGPLLLIHGEQDHGVPVEHLDLLAQAATGARGADDPPVETLVLPEFGHRWLYEAPEFRRRVARFFAEAFGGPVSPKIAAQRAEACVVERPPDPVYGFGALPARVLPG
;
A
#
# COMPACT_ATOMS: atom_id res chain seq x y z
N MET A 1 8.67 -5.18 -66.40
CA MET A 1 8.53 -3.78 -65.95
C MET A 1 7.51 -3.60 -64.80
N THR A 2 7.10 -4.64 -64.06
CA THR A 2 5.98 -4.58 -63.09
C THR A 2 6.42 -4.54 -61.59
N SER A 3 7.67 -4.87 -61.28
CA SER A 3 8.12 -4.95 -59.86
C SER A 3 8.50 -3.58 -59.25
N LYS A 4 9.09 -2.66 -60.00
CA LYS A 4 9.51 -1.34 -59.48
C LYS A 4 8.36 -0.36 -59.19
N LYS A 5 7.19 -0.52 -59.84
CA LYS A 5 6.03 0.35 -59.60
C LYS A 5 5.28 0.00 -58.30
N ARG A 6 5.36 -1.27 -57.83
CA ARG A 6 4.71 -1.71 -56.55
C ARG A 6 5.47 -1.26 -55.32
N ALA A 7 6.82 -1.18 -55.37
CA ALA A 7 7.65 -0.70 -54.28
C ALA A 7 7.52 0.82 -54.05
N ARG A 8 7.40 1.63 -55.10
CA ARG A 8 7.24 3.09 -55.04
C ARG A 8 5.90 3.54 -54.44
N ARG A 9 4.82 2.75 -54.54
CA ARG A 9 3.51 3.07 -53.92
C ARG A 9 3.43 2.74 -52.45
N LYS A 10 4.23 1.80 -51.95
CA LYS A 10 4.24 1.42 -50.50
C LYS A 10 5.04 2.41 -49.64
N LEU A 11 6.07 3.05 -50.16
CA LEU A 11 6.94 3.97 -49.42
C LEU A 11 6.20 5.19 -48.86
N PRO A 12 5.33 5.94 -49.58
CA PRO A 12 4.58 7.05 -49.02
C PRO A 12 3.52 6.60 -47.98
N LEU A 13 2.96 5.38 -48.13
CA LEU A 13 2.06 4.81 -47.10
C LEU A 13 2.80 4.49 -45.79
N PHE A 14 4.01 3.95 -45.88
CA PHE A 14 4.85 3.68 -44.71
C PHE A 14 5.31 4.96 -44.00
N LEU A 15 5.68 5.99 -44.76
CA LEU A 15 6.06 7.30 -44.24
C LEU A 15 4.85 7.98 -43.58
N GLY A 16 3.67 7.93 -44.16
CA GLY A 16 2.44 8.46 -43.56
C GLY A 16 2.05 7.74 -42.29
N ALA A 17 2.11 6.41 -42.26
CA ALA A 17 1.82 5.62 -41.06
C ALA A 17 2.83 5.89 -39.92
N ALA A 18 4.12 6.04 -40.24
CA ALA A 18 5.15 6.38 -39.28
C ALA A 18 4.94 7.78 -38.69
N THR A 19 4.57 8.77 -39.50
CA THR A 19 4.29 10.14 -39.04
C THR A 19 3.08 10.18 -38.13
N VAL A 20 1.99 9.47 -38.45
CA VAL A 20 0.80 9.34 -37.57
C VAL A 20 1.16 8.65 -36.28
N GLY A 21 1.96 7.59 -36.31
CA GLY A 21 2.41 6.89 -35.09
C GLY A 21 3.23 7.77 -34.14
N VAL A 22 4.17 8.56 -34.71
CA VAL A 22 4.98 9.52 -33.91
C VAL A 22 4.11 10.62 -33.31
N ALA A 23 3.15 11.16 -34.06
CA ALA A 23 2.23 12.19 -33.57
C ALA A 23 1.33 11.64 -32.44
N ALA A 24 0.78 10.43 -32.59
CA ALA A 24 -0.04 9.76 -31.58
C ALA A 24 0.76 9.47 -30.32
N TYR A 25 1.99 8.95 -30.44
CA TYR A 25 2.88 8.75 -29.30
C TYR A 25 3.20 10.06 -28.57
N GLY A 26 3.52 11.13 -29.32
CA GLY A 26 3.78 12.45 -28.75
C GLY A 26 2.57 13.04 -28.01
N ALA A 27 1.35 12.80 -28.50
CA ALA A 27 0.12 13.19 -27.82
C ALA A 27 -0.08 12.38 -26.53
N ALA A 28 0.08 11.06 -26.58
CA ALA A 28 -0.01 10.18 -25.41
C ALA A 28 1.06 10.52 -24.35
N TYR A 29 2.27 10.81 -24.75
CA TYR A 29 3.34 11.21 -23.84
C TYR A 29 3.06 12.56 -23.18
N ARG A 30 2.56 13.56 -23.90
CA ARG A 30 2.14 14.86 -23.33
C ARG A 30 0.98 14.69 -22.37
N PHE A 31 0.02 13.84 -22.70
CA PHE A 31 -1.06 13.48 -21.77
C PHE A 31 -0.48 12.89 -20.48
N ALA A 32 0.42 11.90 -20.59
CA ALA A 32 1.03 11.24 -19.44
C ALA A 32 1.85 12.20 -18.57
N LEU A 33 2.54 13.19 -19.16
CA LEU A 33 3.23 14.24 -18.39
C LEU A 33 2.25 15.10 -17.59
N ARG A 34 1.14 15.55 -18.20
CA ARG A 34 0.10 16.32 -17.50
C ARG A 34 -0.60 15.50 -16.42
N TYR A 35 -0.85 14.22 -16.69
CA TYR A 35 -1.39 13.29 -15.70
C TYR A 35 -0.45 13.17 -14.49
N ARG A 36 0.85 12.97 -14.72
CA ARG A 36 1.85 12.92 -13.66
C ARG A 36 1.90 14.17 -12.81
N GLU A 37 1.81 15.35 -13.40
CA GLU A 37 1.76 16.64 -12.67
C GLU A 37 0.57 16.73 -11.72
N ARG A 38 -0.54 16.08 -12.05
CA ARG A 38 -1.78 16.11 -11.26
C ARG A 38 -1.84 15.05 -10.16
N VAL A 39 -1.34 13.85 -10.44
CA VAL A 39 -1.49 12.70 -9.55
C VAL A 39 -0.18 12.18 -8.98
N GLY A 40 0.95 12.76 -9.35
CA GLY A 40 2.27 12.28 -8.92
C GLY A 40 2.61 12.65 -7.47
N LEU A 41 1.98 13.65 -6.91
CA LEU A 41 2.18 14.09 -5.53
C LEU A 41 0.85 14.07 -4.77
N PRO A 42 0.85 13.60 -3.51
CA PRO A 42 -0.37 13.53 -2.71
C PRO A 42 -0.78 14.90 -2.18
N HIS A 43 -2.08 15.08 -2.00
CA HIS A 43 -2.56 16.13 -1.11
C HIS A 43 -2.27 15.73 0.34
N ARG A 44 -1.59 16.60 1.08
CA ARG A 44 -1.22 16.33 2.46
C ARG A 44 -2.43 16.57 3.37
N SER A 45 -2.93 15.49 3.97
CA SER A 45 -3.97 15.57 5.00
C SER A 45 -3.34 15.86 6.37
N PRO A 46 -3.89 16.80 7.16
CA PRO A 46 -3.39 17.06 8.51
C PRO A 46 -3.57 15.83 9.41
N VAL A 47 -2.67 15.69 10.37
CA VAL A 47 -2.76 14.65 11.40
C VAL A 47 -3.56 15.21 12.57
N GLU A 48 -4.83 14.83 12.65
CA GLU A 48 -5.79 15.40 13.61
C GLU A 48 -5.88 14.62 14.94
N THR A 49 -5.46 13.34 14.95
CA THR A 49 -5.56 12.47 16.11
C THR A 49 -4.21 11.89 16.48
N THR A 50 -4.01 11.68 17.77
CA THR A 50 -2.78 11.08 18.35
C THR A 50 -3.12 9.84 19.15
N PRO A 51 -2.16 8.97 19.49
CA PRO A 51 -2.40 7.83 20.37
C PRO A 51 -2.96 8.21 21.74
N ALA A 52 -2.61 9.41 22.25
CA ALA A 52 -3.11 9.90 23.54
C ALA A 52 -4.63 10.10 23.56
N ASP A 53 -5.25 10.45 22.44
CA ASP A 53 -6.70 10.64 22.32
C ASP A 53 -7.47 9.33 22.58
N PHE A 54 -6.77 8.20 22.48
CA PHE A 54 -7.28 6.86 22.75
C PHE A 54 -6.72 6.24 24.04
N GLY A 55 -6.04 7.05 24.88
CA GLY A 55 -5.47 6.63 26.14
C GLY A 55 -4.25 5.71 25.99
N LEU A 56 -3.56 5.74 24.85
CA LEU A 56 -2.35 4.94 24.63
C LEU A 56 -1.09 5.78 24.85
N ALA A 57 -0.14 5.20 25.59
CA ALA A 57 1.22 5.75 25.67
C ALA A 57 1.93 5.59 24.32
N TYR A 58 2.73 6.57 23.95
CA TYR A 58 3.49 6.53 22.73
C TYR A 58 4.74 7.41 22.79
N GLU A 59 5.68 7.10 21.89
CA GLU A 59 6.85 7.92 21.62
C GLU A 59 6.68 8.58 20.24
N ARG A 60 6.96 9.87 20.14
CA ARG A 60 7.15 10.52 18.83
C ARG A 60 8.52 10.13 18.31
N VAL A 61 8.59 9.67 17.08
CA VAL A 61 9.82 9.14 16.50
C VAL A 61 10.07 9.76 15.13
N GLU A 62 11.34 9.88 14.79
CA GLU A 62 11.82 10.23 13.47
C GLU A 62 12.51 9.00 12.87
N ILE A 63 12.08 8.59 11.68
CA ILE A 63 12.57 7.40 11.00
C ILE A 63 13.42 7.85 9.81
N PRO A 64 14.75 7.59 9.82
CA PRO A 64 15.59 7.95 8.71
C PRO A 64 15.30 7.07 7.48
N SER A 65 14.87 7.67 6.36
CA SER A 65 14.58 7.00 5.10
C SER A 65 15.09 7.84 3.91
N CYS A 66 16.02 7.29 3.13
CA CYS A 66 16.52 7.91 1.89
C CYS A 66 16.89 9.41 2.03
N GLY A 67 17.50 9.79 3.14
CA GLY A 67 17.90 11.17 3.43
C GLY A 67 16.80 12.07 4.02
N LEU A 68 15.61 11.51 4.28
CA LEU A 68 14.49 12.17 4.95
C LEU A 68 14.36 11.67 6.39
N GLN A 69 13.70 12.45 7.24
CA GLN A 69 13.24 12.04 8.58
C GLN A 69 11.73 11.92 8.55
N LEU A 70 11.19 10.69 8.56
CA LEU A 70 9.77 10.44 8.51
C LEU A 70 9.18 10.58 9.91
N ALA A 71 8.05 11.27 10.01
CA ALA A 71 7.33 11.43 11.27
C ALA A 71 6.55 10.16 11.62
N GLY A 72 6.73 9.66 12.85
CA GLY A 72 6.07 8.45 13.31
C GLY A 72 5.68 8.47 14.78
N TRP A 73 4.94 7.44 15.20
CA TRP A 73 4.64 7.11 16.59
C TRP A 73 4.93 5.64 16.84
N PHE A 74 5.70 5.38 17.88
CA PHE A 74 5.88 4.06 18.44
C PHE A 74 4.95 3.90 19.64
N VAL A 75 4.08 2.91 19.60
CA VAL A 75 3.14 2.55 20.66
C VAL A 75 3.61 1.23 21.27
N PRO A 76 4.22 1.24 22.47
CA PRO A 76 4.71 0.02 23.11
C PRO A 76 3.55 -0.90 23.50
N ALA A 77 3.74 -2.22 23.39
CA ALA A 77 2.79 -3.20 23.88
C ALA A 77 2.62 -3.08 25.41
N SER A 78 1.41 -3.31 25.90
CA SER A 78 1.13 -3.37 27.33
C SER A 78 0.66 -4.77 27.76
N ASP A 79 0.92 -5.15 29.01
CA ASP A 79 0.52 -6.46 29.55
C ASP A 79 -1.00 -6.58 29.73
N ASP A 80 -1.67 -5.48 30.03
CA ASP A 80 -3.07 -5.49 30.46
C ASP A 80 -4.09 -5.21 29.34
N GLY A 81 -3.65 -4.92 28.10
CA GLY A 81 -4.56 -4.57 27.01
C GLY A 81 -5.45 -3.35 27.28
N ALA A 82 -5.32 -2.74 28.46
CA ALA A 82 -6.07 -1.59 28.92
C ALA A 82 -5.25 -0.76 29.91
N ARG A 83 -5.14 0.54 29.65
CA ARG A 83 -4.64 1.62 30.52
C ARG A 83 -3.22 1.49 31.08
N VAL A 84 -2.41 2.34 30.50
CA VAL A 84 -1.09 2.81 30.89
C VAL A 84 -0.85 2.87 32.39
N GLN A 85 0.02 2.02 32.89
CA GLN A 85 1.05 2.23 33.91
C GLN A 85 1.88 0.95 34.06
N SER A 86 2.52 0.46 33.00
CA SER A 86 3.56 -0.55 33.17
C SER A 86 4.93 0.10 33.02
N THR A 87 5.76 -0.12 34.01
CA THR A 87 7.18 0.24 33.99
C THR A 87 7.81 -0.42 32.75
N PRO A 88 8.49 0.33 31.88
CA PRO A 88 9.20 -0.28 30.74
C PRO A 88 10.17 -1.34 31.26
N GLY A 89 10.04 -2.59 30.78
CA GLY A 89 11.00 -3.66 31.07
C GLY A 89 10.51 -4.90 31.82
N ALA A 90 9.22 -4.98 32.22
CA ALA A 90 8.73 -6.13 32.99
C ALA A 90 8.36 -7.37 32.15
N ALA A 91 8.11 -7.23 30.84
CA ALA A 91 7.88 -8.35 29.92
C ALA A 91 9.04 -8.46 28.93
N GLY A 92 9.46 -9.70 28.59
CA GLY A 92 10.49 -9.93 27.58
C GLY A 92 10.13 -9.34 26.21
N PRO A 93 11.05 -9.36 25.21
CA PRO A 93 10.83 -8.78 23.90
C PRO A 93 9.56 -9.31 23.22
N ARG A 94 8.77 -8.42 22.61
CA ARG A 94 7.51 -8.74 21.92
C ARG A 94 7.59 -8.38 20.43
N PRO A 95 6.80 -9.05 19.58
CA PRO A 95 6.76 -8.66 18.18
C PRO A 95 6.11 -7.29 17.98
N GLY A 96 6.56 -6.58 16.94
CA GLY A 96 6.05 -5.29 16.52
C GLY A 96 5.45 -5.30 15.13
N ILE A 97 4.46 -4.46 14.90
CA ILE A 97 3.78 -4.31 13.62
C ILE A 97 3.97 -2.88 13.11
N VAL A 98 4.53 -2.76 11.91
CA VAL A 98 4.54 -1.48 11.17
C VAL A 98 3.23 -1.36 10.41
N VAL A 99 2.48 -0.28 10.62
CA VAL A 99 1.21 -0.03 9.94
C VAL A 99 1.39 1.10 8.93
N VAL A 100 1.08 0.82 7.66
CA VAL A 100 1.34 1.70 6.52
C VAL A 100 0.03 2.17 5.92
N HIS A 101 -0.17 3.49 5.89
CA HIS A 101 -1.37 4.12 5.34
C HIS A 101 -1.42 4.07 3.81
N GLY A 102 -2.57 4.37 3.22
CA GLY A 102 -2.76 4.51 1.77
C GLY A 102 -2.44 5.93 1.25
N TRP A 103 -2.65 6.11 -0.07
CA TRP A 103 -2.49 7.39 -0.74
C TRP A 103 -3.37 8.49 -0.11
N GLU A 104 -2.84 9.71 0.00
CA GLU A 104 -3.51 10.89 0.59
C GLU A 104 -4.06 10.68 2.01
N SER A 105 -3.48 9.72 2.74
CA SER A 105 -3.79 9.42 4.12
C SER A 105 -2.62 9.82 5.03
N ASN A 106 -2.67 9.47 6.31
CA ASN A 106 -1.60 9.69 7.26
C ASN A 106 -1.65 8.67 8.41
N ARG A 107 -0.64 8.71 9.31
CA ARG A 107 -0.53 7.81 10.46
C ARG A 107 -1.73 7.85 11.40
N GLY A 108 -2.36 9.03 11.58
CA GLY A 108 -3.54 9.17 12.43
C GLY A 108 -4.75 8.37 11.95
N ARG A 109 -4.90 8.23 10.63
CA ARG A 109 -6.00 7.47 10.02
C ARG A 109 -5.83 5.96 10.09
N THR A 110 -4.62 5.47 10.37
CA THR A 110 -4.36 4.04 10.58
C THR A 110 -4.60 3.62 12.03
N PHE A 111 -5.01 4.54 12.89
CA PHE A 111 -5.03 4.34 14.32
C PHE A 111 -6.01 3.25 14.78
N ALA A 112 -7.10 3.03 14.05
CA ALA A 112 -7.99 1.90 14.30
C ALA A 112 -7.25 0.55 14.27
N HIS A 113 -6.26 0.40 13.36
CA HIS A 113 -5.42 -0.80 13.33
C HIS A 113 -4.50 -0.88 14.54
N VAL A 114 -3.93 0.23 14.99
CA VAL A 114 -3.10 0.28 16.21
C VAL A 114 -3.88 -0.20 17.42
N ARG A 115 -5.12 0.24 17.59
CA ARG A 115 -5.95 -0.10 18.76
C ARG A 115 -6.09 -1.61 18.96
N TYR A 116 -6.56 -2.35 17.96
CA TYR A 116 -6.78 -3.78 18.11
C TYR A 116 -5.47 -4.58 18.12
N LEU A 117 -4.42 -4.13 17.40
CA LEU A 117 -3.11 -4.77 17.44
C LEU A 117 -2.43 -4.59 18.79
N HIS A 118 -2.51 -3.40 19.36
CA HIS A 118 -2.03 -3.13 20.72
C HIS A 118 -2.81 -3.93 21.76
N ALA A 119 -4.14 -3.99 21.66
CA ALA A 119 -4.98 -4.83 22.52
C ALA A 119 -4.60 -6.31 22.42
N ALA A 120 -4.19 -6.78 21.22
CA ALA A 120 -3.70 -8.12 21.01
C ALA A 120 -2.31 -8.38 21.62
N GLY A 121 -1.58 -7.35 22.05
CA GLY A 121 -0.28 -7.45 22.72
C GLY A 121 0.94 -7.20 21.84
N PHE A 122 0.78 -6.56 20.69
CA PHE A 122 1.88 -6.17 19.80
C PHE A 122 2.36 -4.74 20.07
N HIS A 123 3.66 -4.49 19.89
CA HIS A 123 4.15 -3.14 19.62
C HIS A 123 3.61 -2.66 18.29
N CYS A 124 3.32 -1.36 18.18
CA CYS A 124 2.88 -0.78 16.90
C CYS A 124 3.77 0.41 16.53
N LEU A 125 4.20 0.46 15.27
CA LEU A 125 4.85 1.62 14.69
C LEU A 125 3.96 2.12 13.54
N VAL A 126 3.51 3.36 13.64
CA VAL A 126 2.80 4.06 12.57
C VAL A 126 3.61 5.28 12.14
N PHE A 127 3.65 5.56 10.87
CA PHE A 127 4.41 6.68 10.35
C PHE A 127 3.73 7.27 9.11
N ASP A 128 4.07 8.49 8.79
CA ASP A 128 3.67 9.10 7.52
C ASP A 128 4.72 8.77 6.46
N VAL A 129 4.30 8.15 5.37
CA VAL A 129 5.14 7.98 4.18
C VAL A 129 5.57 9.35 3.67
N ARG A 130 6.77 9.47 3.09
CA ARG A 130 7.25 10.73 2.50
C ARG A 130 6.16 11.47 1.72
N GLY A 131 6.11 12.78 1.82
CA GLY A 131 5.12 13.61 1.15
C GLY A 131 3.73 13.59 1.78
N HIS A 132 3.47 12.77 2.80
CA HIS A 132 2.19 12.68 3.51
C HIS A 132 2.29 13.21 4.94
N GLY A 133 1.15 13.52 5.56
CA GLY A 133 1.04 13.94 6.96
C GLY A 133 2.08 14.98 7.36
N ASP A 134 2.84 14.69 8.42
CA ASP A 134 3.92 15.56 8.92
C ASP A 134 5.32 15.20 8.36
N SER A 135 5.43 14.13 7.57
CA SER A 135 6.69 13.79 6.91
C SER A 135 7.08 14.82 5.87
N PRO A 136 8.40 14.96 5.54
CA PRO A 136 8.87 15.96 4.59
C PRO A 136 8.15 15.91 3.24
N PRO A 137 7.87 17.08 2.62
CA PRO A 137 7.30 17.14 1.29
C PRO A 137 8.28 16.60 0.24
N GLU A 138 7.74 16.13 -0.87
CA GLU A 138 8.49 15.64 -2.02
C GLU A 138 8.21 16.50 -3.26
N THR A 139 9.18 16.52 -4.16
CA THR A 139 9.06 17.22 -5.45
C THR A 139 8.96 16.26 -6.62
N LEU A 140 9.39 15.02 -6.43
CA LEU A 140 9.28 13.96 -7.42
C LEU A 140 8.07 13.08 -7.13
N PRO A 141 7.45 12.50 -8.16
CA PRO A 141 6.31 11.61 -7.99
C PRO A 141 6.58 10.51 -6.98
N ILE A 142 5.58 10.22 -6.15
CA ILE A 142 5.58 9.14 -5.17
C ILE A 142 4.70 8.01 -5.71
N ASN A 143 5.15 6.78 -5.54
CA ASN A 143 4.42 5.59 -5.95
C ASN A 143 4.72 4.41 -5.01
N VAL A 144 4.34 3.20 -5.38
CA VAL A 144 4.55 1.98 -4.57
C VAL A 144 6.01 1.78 -4.12
N PRO A 145 7.06 2.03 -4.95
CA PRO A 145 8.45 1.90 -4.49
C PRO A 145 8.81 2.79 -3.30
N GLU A 146 8.32 4.04 -3.26
CA GLU A 146 8.58 4.96 -2.15
C GLU A 146 7.88 4.48 -0.87
N PHE A 147 6.66 3.96 -0.98
CA PHE A 147 5.97 3.30 0.14
C PHE A 147 6.76 2.09 0.65
N ALA A 148 7.34 1.31 -0.25
CA ALA A 148 8.15 0.16 0.11
C ALA A 148 9.47 0.57 0.81
N ASP A 149 10.18 1.55 0.27
CA ASP A 149 11.45 2.02 0.85
C ASP A 149 11.24 2.60 2.24
N ASP A 150 10.17 3.39 2.45
CA ASP A 150 9.84 3.97 3.75
C ASP A 150 9.36 2.87 4.74
N THR A 151 8.66 1.85 4.25
CA THR A 151 8.29 0.67 5.06
C THR A 151 9.53 -0.09 5.51
N ILE A 152 10.51 -0.32 4.63
CA ILE A 152 11.78 -0.97 4.95
C ILE A 152 12.52 -0.18 6.03
N ALA A 153 12.59 1.14 5.88
CA ALA A 153 13.22 2.01 6.88
C ALA A 153 12.51 1.90 8.24
N ALA A 154 11.19 1.91 8.26
CA ALA A 154 10.38 1.76 9.47
C ALA A 154 10.59 0.39 10.14
N VAL A 155 10.66 -0.69 9.36
CA VAL A 155 10.94 -2.04 9.89
C VAL A 155 12.33 -2.11 10.49
N ARG A 156 13.36 -1.58 9.82
CA ARG A 156 14.73 -1.54 10.34
C ARG A 156 14.83 -0.72 11.62
N TRP A 157 14.15 0.42 11.67
CA TRP A 157 14.06 1.24 12.88
C TRP A 157 13.40 0.47 14.03
N LEU A 158 12.30 -0.21 13.75
CA LEU A 158 11.54 -0.99 14.75
C LEU A 158 12.36 -2.18 15.28
N THR A 159 13.01 -2.94 14.39
CA THR A 159 13.79 -4.13 14.76
C THR A 159 15.12 -3.81 15.45
N ALA A 160 15.60 -2.58 15.38
CA ALA A 160 16.77 -2.13 16.13
C ALA A 160 16.46 -1.90 17.64
N ARG A 161 15.20 -1.91 18.04
CA ARG A 161 14.79 -1.72 19.43
C ARG A 161 14.91 -3.04 20.21
N PRO A 162 15.55 -3.04 21.40
CA PRO A 162 15.80 -4.25 22.17
C PRO A 162 14.51 -4.92 22.67
N GLU A 163 13.42 -4.17 22.85
CA GLU A 163 12.12 -4.68 23.25
C GLU A 163 11.34 -5.35 22.11
N VAL A 164 11.82 -5.29 20.85
CA VAL A 164 11.14 -5.86 19.69
C VAL A 164 11.80 -7.17 19.27
N SER A 165 11.05 -8.28 19.32
CA SER A 165 11.56 -9.62 19.00
C SER A 165 11.48 -9.98 17.52
N ALA A 166 10.51 -9.43 16.79
CA ALA A 166 10.25 -9.66 15.37
C ALA A 166 9.40 -8.52 14.81
N ALA A 167 9.43 -8.32 13.49
CA ALA A 167 8.59 -7.32 12.84
C ALA A 167 7.71 -7.94 11.75
N GLY A 168 6.43 -7.48 11.72
CA GLY A 168 5.51 -7.67 10.62
C GLY A 168 5.02 -6.33 10.08
N VAL A 169 4.35 -6.39 8.95
CA VAL A 169 3.82 -5.19 8.28
C VAL A 169 2.34 -5.36 7.94
N LEU A 170 1.57 -4.29 8.12
CA LEU A 170 0.19 -4.18 7.67
C LEU A 170 0.06 -2.93 6.84
N GLY A 171 -0.44 -3.04 5.62
CA GLY A 171 -0.63 -1.89 4.75
C GLY A 171 -2.01 -1.86 4.09
N HIS A 172 -2.54 -0.64 3.86
CA HIS A 172 -3.82 -0.43 3.21
C HIS A 172 -3.64 0.25 1.85
N SER A 173 -4.36 -0.22 0.82
CA SER A 173 -4.38 0.37 -0.52
C SER A 173 -2.97 0.45 -1.12
N MET A 174 -2.45 1.63 -1.48
CA MET A 174 -1.07 1.80 -1.94
C MET A 174 -0.05 1.33 -0.88
N GLY A 175 -0.31 1.55 0.42
CA GLY A 175 0.46 0.96 1.50
C GLY A 175 0.41 -0.57 1.49
N GLY A 176 -0.75 -1.17 1.11
CA GLY A 176 -0.90 -2.62 0.94
C GLY A 176 -0.02 -3.19 -0.17
N ALA A 177 0.09 -2.50 -1.31
CA ALA A 177 1.04 -2.85 -2.36
C ALA A 177 2.50 -2.61 -1.90
N GLY A 178 2.76 -1.49 -1.21
CA GLY A 178 4.06 -1.13 -0.66
C GLY A 178 4.62 -2.16 0.30
N VAL A 179 3.81 -2.72 1.22
CA VAL A 179 4.28 -3.74 2.17
C VAL A 179 4.62 -5.06 1.50
N ILE A 180 3.93 -5.46 0.42
CA ILE A 180 4.28 -6.65 -0.37
C ILE A 180 5.63 -6.43 -1.07
N VAL A 181 5.81 -5.25 -1.68
CA VAL A 181 7.07 -4.89 -2.35
C VAL A 181 8.22 -4.80 -1.34
N ALA A 182 8.00 -4.18 -0.18
CA ALA A 182 8.98 -4.12 0.91
C ALA A 182 9.40 -5.52 1.37
N ALA A 183 8.44 -6.41 1.62
CA ALA A 183 8.72 -7.77 2.10
C ALA A 183 9.48 -8.63 1.08
N SER A 184 9.33 -8.36 -0.22
CA SER A 184 10.11 -9.03 -1.26
C SER A 184 11.59 -8.63 -1.30
N ARG A 185 11.97 -7.56 -0.56
CA ARG A 185 13.31 -6.95 -0.54
C ARG A 185 13.97 -6.97 0.84
N GLU A 186 13.17 -7.05 1.93
CA GLU A 186 13.64 -6.93 3.31
C GLU A 186 13.35 -8.19 4.13
N PRO A 187 14.38 -9.02 4.42
CA PRO A 187 14.21 -10.28 5.19
C PRO A 187 13.77 -10.09 6.64
N LEU A 188 13.91 -8.89 7.22
CA LEU A 188 13.43 -8.59 8.58
C LEU A 188 11.90 -8.57 8.67
N ILE A 189 11.19 -8.48 7.52
CA ILE A 189 9.73 -8.57 7.48
C ILE A 189 9.32 -10.04 7.56
N ARG A 190 8.85 -10.46 8.74
CA ARG A 190 8.50 -11.86 9.04
C ARG A 190 7.08 -12.25 8.63
N ALA A 191 6.16 -11.28 8.52
CA ALA A 191 4.77 -11.52 8.14
C ALA A 191 4.16 -10.27 7.47
N VAL A 192 3.27 -10.48 6.51
CA VAL A 192 2.62 -9.41 5.73
C VAL A 192 1.12 -9.56 5.77
N VAL A 193 0.42 -8.48 6.13
CA VAL A 193 -1.02 -8.30 5.93
C VAL A 193 -1.23 -7.16 4.93
N SER A 194 -1.87 -7.44 3.81
CA SER A 194 -2.13 -6.47 2.76
C SER A 194 -3.63 -6.30 2.55
N LEU A 195 -4.09 -5.05 2.67
CA LEU A 195 -5.51 -4.70 2.66
C LEU A 195 -5.84 -3.91 1.40
N SER A 196 -6.85 -4.34 0.64
CA SER A 196 -7.38 -3.64 -0.55
C SER A 196 -6.28 -3.14 -1.50
N ALA A 197 -5.25 -3.96 -1.71
CA ALA A 197 -4.04 -3.56 -2.43
C ALA A 197 -4.21 -3.62 -3.95
N PRO A 198 -3.74 -2.60 -4.70
CA PRO A 198 -3.62 -2.69 -6.14
C PRO A 198 -2.53 -3.70 -6.53
N ALA A 199 -2.83 -4.56 -7.50
CA ALA A 199 -1.91 -5.60 -7.96
C ALA A 199 -0.78 -5.04 -8.82
N ASP A 200 -1.08 -4.07 -9.69
CA ASP A 200 -0.09 -3.41 -10.54
C ASP A 200 -0.50 -1.98 -10.95
N LEU A 201 0.51 -1.18 -11.29
CA LEU A 201 0.36 0.23 -11.62
C LEU A 201 -0.41 0.44 -12.94
N VAL A 202 -0.22 -0.40 -13.95
CA VAL A 202 -0.86 -0.21 -15.27
C VAL A 202 -2.36 -0.43 -15.17
N ARG A 203 -2.80 -1.49 -14.45
CA ARG A 203 -4.22 -1.76 -14.19
C ARG A 203 -4.87 -0.60 -13.42
N MET A 204 -4.17 -0.10 -12.39
CA MET A 204 -4.67 1.03 -11.61
C MET A 204 -4.72 2.31 -12.44
N THR A 205 -3.71 2.62 -13.24
CA THR A 205 -3.74 3.77 -14.14
C THR A 205 -4.92 3.69 -15.11
N ARG A 206 -5.18 2.51 -15.69
CA ARG A 206 -6.35 2.30 -16.55
C ARG A 206 -7.67 2.47 -15.79
N LYS A 207 -7.76 1.97 -14.55
CA LYS A 207 -8.94 2.15 -13.69
C LYS A 207 -9.19 3.62 -13.37
N THR A 208 -8.12 4.41 -13.10
CA THR A 208 -8.27 5.85 -12.85
C THR A 208 -8.79 6.63 -14.06
N PHE A 209 -8.50 6.19 -15.30
CA PHE A 209 -9.13 6.79 -16.48
C PHE A 209 -10.65 6.61 -16.47
N THR A 210 -11.13 5.42 -16.10
CA THR A 210 -12.57 5.15 -15.99
C THR A 210 -13.21 5.94 -14.85
N MET A 211 -12.54 6.02 -13.70
CA MET A 211 -13.03 6.78 -12.54
C MET A 211 -13.09 8.30 -12.81
N ALA A 212 -12.21 8.80 -13.67
CA ALA A 212 -12.21 10.20 -14.13
C ALA A 212 -13.18 10.42 -15.31
N GLU A 213 -14.09 9.47 -15.58
CA GLU A 213 -15.08 9.53 -16.67
C GLU A 213 -14.46 9.76 -18.05
N MET A 214 -13.19 9.40 -18.24
CA MET A 214 -12.50 9.53 -19.49
C MET A 214 -12.95 8.40 -20.45
N HIS A 215 -13.72 8.77 -21.47
CA HIS A 215 -14.21 7.84 -22.51
C HIS A 215 -13.09 7.45 -23.48
N ILE A 216 -12.10 6.69 -23.00
CA ILE A 216 -10.97 6.21 -23.81
C ILE A 216 -11.33 4.84 -24.39
N PRO A 217 -11.34 4.67 -25.73
CA PRO A 217 -11.60 3.37 -26.35
C PRO A 217 -10.62 2.29 -25.86
N GLU A 218 -11.12 1.09 -25.64
CA GLU A 218 -10.34 -0.05 -25.12
C GLU A 218 -9.00 -0.31 -25.85
N PRO A 219 -8.92 -0.25 -27.18
CA PRO A 219 -7.65 -0.47 -27.88
C PRO A 219 -6.58 0.59 -27.55
N ILE A 220 -7.00 1.76 -27.07
CA ILE A 220 -6.12 2.89 -26.73
C ILE A 220 -5.82 2.92 -25.23
N ALA A 221 -6.78 2.54 -24.37
CA ALA A 221 -6.67 2.64 -22.92
C ALA A 221 -5.47 1.86 -22.34
N GLY A 222 -5.24 0.64 -22.82
CA GLY A 222 -4.10 -0.18 -22.38
C GLY A 222 -2.73 0.43 -22.73
N PRO A 223 -2.44 0.72 -24.01
CA PRO A 223 -1.19 1.39 -24.40
C PRO A 223 -0.99 2.75 -23.73
N LEU A 224 -2.05 3.55 -23.55
CA LEU A 224 -1.97 4.84 -22.88
C LEU A 224 -1.66 4.66 -21.39
N ALA A 225 -2.26 3.69 -20.72
CA ALA A 225 -1.97 3.38 -19.31
C ALA A 225 -0.51 2.94 -19.12
N LEU A 226 0.02 2.14 -20.06
CA LEU A 226 1.42 1.70 -20.04
C LEU A 226 2.39 2.88 -20.17
N ILE A 227 2.15 3.78 -21.15
CA ILE A 227 2.95 4.99 -21.33
C ILE A 227 2.86 5.87 -20.09
N THR A 228 1.66 6.05 -19.54
CA THR A 228 1.41 6.87 -18.35
C THR A 228 2.12 6.30 -17.13
N ALA A 229 2.05 4.99 -16.90
CA ALA A 229 2.78 4.32 -15.83
C ALA A 229 4.29 4.52 -15.96
N GLY A 230 4.85 4.35 -17.17
CA GLY A 230 6.27 4.60 -17.42
C GLY A 230 6.68 6.05 -17.14
N VAL A 231 5.86 7.03 -17.52
CA VAL A 231 6.11 8.46 -17.25
C VAL A 231 6.03 8.80 -15.76
N LEU A 232 5.14 8.12 -15.01
CA LEU A 232 5.08 8.27 -13.54
C LEU A 232 6.35 7.78 -12.87
N MET A 233 6.91 6.65 -13.33
CA MET A 233 8.06 5.99 -12.72
C MET A 233 9.42 6.63 -13.11
N ALA A 234 9.49 7.25 -14.29
CA ALA A 234 10.74 7.75 -14.89
C ALA A 234 11.52 8.76 -14.02
N PRO A 235 10.91 9.73 -13.30
CA PRO A 235 11.68 10.73 -12.54
C PRO A 235 12.57 10.12 -11.44
N ARG A 236 12.17 8.98 -10.88
CA ARG A 236 12.95 8.25 -9.87
C ARG A 236 13.72 7.06 -10.45
N ARG A 237 13.72 6.89 -11.78
CA ARG A 237 14.37 5.80 -12.51
C ARG A 237 13.88 4.42 -12.11
N HIS A 238 12.63 4.32 -11.66
CA HIS A 238 11.99 3.04 -11.41
C HIS A 238 11.44 2.44 -12.69
N SER A 239 11.44 1.12 -12.78
CA SER A 239 10.67 0.37 -13.76
C SER A 239 9.22 0.20 -13.29
N ILE A 240 8.31 -0.15 -14.21
CA ILE A 240 6.92 -0.48 -13.85
C ILE A 240 6.88 -1.70 -12.93
N ASP A 241 7.80 -2.65 -13.10
CA ASP A 241 7.89 -3.85 -12.26
C ASP A 241 8.28 -3.53 -10.82
N ASP A 242 9.03 -2.46 -10.56
CA ASP A 242 9.35 -2.01 -9.21
C ASP A 242 8.11 -1.58 -8.42
N ALA A 243 7.05 -1.13 -9.11
CA ALA A 243 5.77 -0.77 -8.52
C ALA A 243 4.76 -1.93 -8.52
N SER A 244 5.12 -3.11 -9.03
CA SER A 244 4.22 -4.24 -9.18
C SER A 244 4.18 -5.13 -7.94
N ALA A 245 3.08 -5.06 -7.19
CA ALA A 245 2.84 -5.99 -6.11
C ALA A 245 2.71 -7.45 -6.61
N LEU A 246 2.30 -7.68 -7.87
CA LEU A 246 2.28 -9.01 -8.49
C LEU A 246 3.69 -9.60 -8.62
N VAL A 247 4.65 -8.80 -9.09
CA VAL A 247 6.06 -9.23 -9.21
C VAL A 247 6.63 -9.51 -7.83
N ALA A 248 6.35 -8.65 -6.87
CA ALA A 248 6.82 -8.79 -5.49
C ALA A 248 6.20 -10.01 -4.79
N ALA A 249 4.90 -10.25 -4.96
CA ALA A 249 4.19 -11.40 -4.39
C ALA A 249 4.78 -12.75 -4.84
N ARG A 250 5.26 -12.83 -6.09
CA ARG A 250 5.97 -14.00 -6.59
C ARG A 250 7.33 -14.23 -5.93
N ARG A 251 7.93 -13.21 -5.33
CA ARG A 251 9.26 -13.28 -4.68
C ARG A 251 9.17 -13.51 -3.18
N TYR A 252 8.13 -12.99 -2.53
CA TYR A 252 7.96 -13.14 -1.10
C TYR A 252 7.49 -14.55 -0.73
N ARG A 253 8.21 -15.21 0.20
CA ARG A 253 7.96 -16.60 0.63
C ARG A 253 7.43 -16.72 2.06
N GLY A 254 7.44 -15.62 2.81
CA GLY A 254 6.95 -15.61 4.19
C GLY A 254 5.41 -15.66 4.29
N PRO A 255 4.86 -15.72 5.52
CA PRO A 255 3.43 -15.64 5.79
C PRO A 255 2.79 -14.41 5.16
N LEU A 256 1.73 -14.61 4.37
CA LEU A 256 1.00 -13.56 3.62
C LEU A 256 -0.49 -13.72 3.80
N LEU A 257 -1.14 -12.68 4.33
CA LEU A 257 -2.59 -12.56 4.43
C LEU A 257 -3.07 -11.39 3.56
N LEU A 258 -3.91 -11.69 2.58
CA LEU A 258 -4.55 -10.72 1.69
C LEU A 258 -6.01 -10.54 2.10
N ILE A 259 -6.43 -9.29 2.33
CA ILE A 259 -7.81 -8.98 2.72
C ILE A 259 -8.40 -7.92 1.79
N HIS A 260 -9.66 -8.09 1.39
CA HIS A 260 -10.34 -7.15 0.50
C HIS A 260 -11.84 -7.05 0.84
N GLY A 261 -12.40 -5.86 0.60
CA GLY A 261 -13.84 -5.69 0.59
C GLY A 261 -14.42 -6.07 -0.77
N GLU A 262 -15.48 -6.88 -0.81
CA GLU A 262 -16.10 -7.31 -2.07
C GLU A 262 -16.69 -6.12 -2.85
N GLN A 263 -17.17 -5.09 -2.13
CA GLN A 263 -17.77 -3.88 -2.72
C GLN A 263 -16.75 -2.76 -2.98
N ASP A 264 -15.47 -3.10 -3.14
CA ASP A 264 -14.43 -2.13 -3.44
C ASP A 264 -14.49 -1.67 -4.90
N HIS A 265 -15.06 -0.49 -5.13
CA HIS A 265 -15.15 0.13 -6.46
C HIS A 265 -13.87 0.88 -6.85
N GLY A 266 -13.00 1.22 -5.89
CA GLY A 266 -11.73 1.91 -6.12
C GLY A 266 -10.64 0.96 -6.62
N VAL A 267 -10.40 -0.09 -5.86
CA VAL A 267 -9.51 -1.21 -6.22
C VAL A 267 -10.37 -2.47 -6.24
N PRO A 268 -10.79 -2.94 -7.43
CA PRO A 268 -11.68 -4.11 -7.53
C PRO A 268 -11.12 -5.37 -6.85
N VAL A 269 -12.01 -6.19 -6.27
CA VAL A 269 -11.63 -7.40 -5.51
C VAL A 269 -10.80 -8.40 -6.31
N GLU A 270 -10.88 -8.38 -7.64
CA GLU A 270 -10.07 -9.19 -8.56
C GLU A 270 -8.56 -8.95 -8.37
N HIS A 271 -8.15 -7.81 -7.80
CA HIS A 271 -6.76 -7.55 -7.45
C HIS A 271 -6.26 -8.49 -6.35
N LEU A 272 -7.11 -8.85 -5.39
CA LEU A 272 -6.80 -9.88 -4.39
C LEU A 272 -6.54 -11.22 -5.05
N ASP A 273 -7.41 -11.66 -5.98
CA ASP A 273 -7.27 -12.95 -6.67
C ASP A 273 -5.98 -13.01 -7.47
N LEU A 274 -5.63 -11.93 -8.18
CA LEU A 274 -4.38 -11.81 -8.92
C LEU A 274 -3.16 -11.94 -8.01
N LEU A 275 -3.17 -11.27 -6.85
CA LEU A 275 -2.08 -11.32 -5.88
C LEU A 275 -1.97 -12.71 -5.25
N ALA A 276 -3.09 -13.31 -4.87
CA ALA A 276 -3.14 -14.66 -4.29
C ALA A 276 -2.62 -15.71 -5.27
N GLN A 277 -3.07 -15.67 -6.53
CA GLN A 277 -2.60 -16.57 -7.59
C GLN A 277 -1.10 -16.39 -7.85
N ALA A 278 -0.61 -15.14 -7.93
CA ALA A 278 0.80 -14.84 -8.16
C ALA A 278 1.69 -15.36 -7.03
N ALA A 279 1.27 -15.17 -5.78
CA ALA A 279 2.00 -15.63 -4.61
C ALA A 279 1.97 -17.16 -4.48
N THR A 280 0.78 -17.78 -4.62
CA THR A 280 0.60 -19.24 -4.49
C THR A 280 1.35 -19.99 -5.59
N GLY A 281 1.21 -19.55 -6.85
CA GLY A 281 1.85 -20.20 -7.99
C GLY A 281 3.39 -20.15 -7.98
N ALA A 282 3.98 -19.35 -7.10
CA ALA A 282 5.42 -19.22 -6.96
C ALA A 282 5.99 -19.98 -5.73
N ARG A 283 5.13 -20.53 -4.84
CA ARG A 283 5.52 -21.18 -3.60
C ARG A 283 5.86 -22.65 -3.78
N GLY A 284 6.83 -23.13 -2.98
CA GLY A 284 7.15 -24.55 -2.81
C GLY A 284 6.28 -25.19 -1.71
N ALA A 285 6.45 -26.49 -1.52
CA ALA A 285 5.69 -27.27 -0.53
C ALA A 285 5.98 -26.84 0.92
N ASP A 286 7.19 -26.36 1.20
CA ASP A 286 7.63 -25.92 2.54
C ASP A 286 7.29 -24.45 2.85
N ASP A 287 6.84 -23.68 1.86
CA ASP A 287 6.45 -22.31 2.08
C ASP A 287 5.09 -22.22 2.80
N PRO A 288 4.88 -21.29 3.74
CA PRO A 288 3.59 -21.10 4.38
C PRO A 288 2.50 -20.74 3.34
N PRO A 289 1.25 -21.19 3.54
CA PRO A 289 0.17 -20.92 2.60
C PRO A 289 -0.12 -19.41 2.50
N VAL A 290 -0.62 -18.98 1.34
CA VAL A 290 -1.22 -17.65 1.19
C VAL A 290 -2.63 -17.70 1.73
N GLU A 291 -2.92 -16.81 2.68
CA GLU A 291 -4.25 -16.69 3.26
C GLU A 291 -5.01 -15.53 2.62
N THR A 292 -6.31 -15.72 2.42
CA THR A 292 -7.20 -14.68 1.90
C THR A 292 -8.43 -14.51 2.78
N LEU A 293 -8.96 -13.29 2.82
CA LEU A 293 -10.23 -12.96 3.45
C LEU A 293 -10.95 -11.90 2.61
N VAL A 294 -12.12 -12.25 2.09
CA VAL A 294 -13.02 -11.31 1.42
C VAL A 294 -14.16 -10.98 2.37
N LEU A 295 -14.45 -9.68 2.53
CA LEU A 295 -15.53 -9.17 3.37
C LEU A 295 -16.69 -8.68 2.49
N PRO A 296 -17.82 -9.41 2.42
CA PRO A 296 -18.89 -9.18 1.41
C PRO A 296 -19.54 -7.79 1.49
N GLU A 297 -19.69 -7.23 2.70
CA GLU A 297 -20.43 -5.97 2.93
C GLU A 297 -19.51 -4.73 2.94
N PHE A 298 -18.19 -4.91 2.68
CA PHE A 298 -17.21 -3.84 2.80
C PHE A 298 -16.70 -3.37 1.44
N GLY A 299 -16.47 -2.05 1.35
CA GLY A 299 -15.78 -1.41 0.24
C GLY A 299 -14.28 -1.24 0.50
N HIS A 300 -13.70 -0.18 -0.06
CA HIS A 300 -12.25 0.10 0.02
C HIS A 300 -11.74 0.38 1.44
N ARG A 301 -12.59 0.84 2.34
CA ARG A 301 -12.21 1.32 3.69
C ARG A 301 -13.00 0.60 4.77
N TRP A 302 -12.59 0.81 6.00
CA TRP A 302 -13.30 0.43 7.23
C TRP A 302 -13.39 -1.08 7.48
N LEU A 303 -12.58 -1.89 6.78
CA LEU A 303 -12.54 -3.35 6.95
C LEU A 303 -12.35 -3.77 8.42
N TYR A 304 -11.66 -2.96 9.20
CA TYR A 304 -11.40 -3.19 10.62
C TYR A 304 -12.67 -3.10 11.50
N GLU A 305 -13.81 -2.61 11.00
CA GLU A 305 -15.07 -2.64 11.75
C GLU A 305 -15.61 -4.06 11.90
N ALA A 306 -15.32 -4.94 10.94
CA ALA A 306 -15.64 -6.35 11.05
C ALA A 306 -14.87 -7.00 12.20
N PRO A 307 -15.53 -7.57 13.24
CA PRO A 307 -14.85 -8.29 14.30
C PRO A 307 -13.99 -9.44 13.77
N GLU A 308 -14.47 -10.14 12.76
CA GLU A 308 -13.74 -11.21 12.07
C GLU A 308 -12.41 -10.74 11.47
N PHE A 309 -12.38 -9.56 10.84
CA PHE A 309 -11.16 -8.96 10.32
C PHE A 309 -10.12 -8.81 11.43
N ARG A 310 -10.47 -8.17 12.55
CA ARG A 310 -9.55 -7.92 13.65
C ARG A 310 -9.04 -9.22 14.26
N ARG A 311 -9.94 -10.17 14.48
CA ARG A 311 -9.62 -11.53 14.94
C ARG A 311 -8.63 -12.22 14.03
N ARG A 312 -8.88 -12.22 12.72
CA ARG A 312 -8.04 -12.88 11.71
C ARG A 312 -6.64 -12.28 11.66
N VAL A 313 -6.54 -10.96 11.59
CA VAL A 313 -5.26 -10.25 11.51
C VAL A 313 -4.39 -10.49 12.75
N ALA A 314 -4.96 -10.34 13.95
CA ALA A 314 -4.21 -10.54 15.18
C ALA A 314 -3.75 -11.98 15.36
N ARG A 315 -4.62 -12.95 15.03
CA ARG A 315 -4.29 -14.37 15.05
C ARG A 315 -3.15 -14.68 14.07
N PHE A 316 -3.26 -14.22 12.82
CA PHE A 316 -2.26 -14.42 11.78
C PHE A 316 -0.86 -13.96 12.21
N PHE A 317 -0.74 -12.73 12.74
CA PHE A 317 0.55 -12.23 13.21
C PHE A 317 1.09 -13.07 14.40
N ALA A 318 0.24 -13.42 15.36
CA ALA A 318 0.66 -14.22 16.50
C ALA A 318 1.14 -15.62 16.08
N GLU A 319 0.49 -16.27 15.10
CA GLU A 319 0.90 -17.55 14.52
C GLU A 319 2.23 -17.41 13.75
N ALA A 320 2.36 -16.36 12.93
CA ALA A 320 3.55 -16.14 12.11
C ALA A 320 4.82 -15.85 12.92
N PHE A 321 4.69 -15.17 14.05
CA PHE A 321 5.85 -14.87 14.90
C PHE A 321 6.22 -16.01 15.86
N GLY A 322 5.21 -16.75 16.35
CA GLY A 322 5.38 -17.60 17.52
C GLY A 322 5.70 -16.77 18.78
N GLY A 323 5.95 -17.41 19.88
CA GLY A 323 6.48 -16.75 21.08
C GLY A 323 5.40 -16.23 22.04
N PRO A 324 5.61 -15.08 22.73
CA PRO A 324 4.86 -14.72 23.95
C PRO A 324 3.39 -14.32 23.71
N VAL A 325 3.03 -13.97 22.48
CA VAL A 325 1.65 -13.57 22.14
C VAL A 325 0.87 -14.82 21.68
N SER A 326 -0.03 -15.32 22.55
CA SER A 326 -0.89 -16.46 22.21
C SER A 326 -1.85 -16.12 21.07
N PRO A 327 -1.90 -16.91 19.98
CA PRO A 327 -2.80 -16.64 18.84
C PRO A 327 -4.28 -16.57 19.25
N LYS A 328 -4.72 -17.44 20.16
CA LYS A 328 -6.10 -17.47 20.66
C LYS A 328 -6.41 -16.19 21.47
N ILE A 329 -5.52 -15.78 22.36
CA ILE A 329 -5.72 -14.60 23.21
C ILE A 329 -5.65 -13.34 22.37
N ALA A 330 -4.68 -13.24 21.44
CA ALA A 330 -4.56 -12.12 20.51
C ALA A 330 -5.85 -11.94 19.69
N ALA A 331 -6.37 -13.03 19.14
CA ALA A 331 -7.62 -13.04 18.38
C ALA A 331 -8.81 -12.53 19.20
N GLN A 332 -9.00 -13.06 20.42
CA GLN A 332 -10.09 -12.66 21.32
C GLN A 332 -10.02 -11.19 21.72
N ARG A 333 -8.83 -10.70 22.10
CA ARG A 333 -8.62 -9.30 22.48
C ARG A 333 -8.85 -8.34 21.32
N ALA A 334 -8.36 -8.69 20.13
CA ALA A 334 -8.56 -7.89 18.93
C ALA A 334 -10.04 -7.83 18.50
N GLU A 335 -10.74 -8.95 18.58
CA GLU A 335 -12.18 -9.04 18.27
C GLU A 335 -13.01 -8.19 19.23
N ALA A 336 -12.71 -8.23 20.52
CA ALA A 336 -13.40 -7.46 21.56
C ALA A 336 -13.05 -5.96 21.55
N CYS A 337 -11.99 -5.55 20.84
CA CYS A 337 -11.56 -4.16 20.80
C CYS A 337 -12.59 -3.30 20.06
N VAL A 338 -13.10 -2.26 20.71
CA VAL A 338 -13.96 -1.26 20.07
C VAL A 338 -13.08 -0.33 19.23
N VAL A 339 -13.39 -0.22 17.95
CA VAL A 339 -12.72 0.68 17.02
C VAL A 339 -13.74 1.68 16.45
N GLU A 340 -13.31 2.92 16.32
CA GLU A 340 -14.14 4.00 15.79
C GLU A 340 -13.59 4.45 14.45
N ARG A 341 -14.49 4.92 13.58
CA ARG A 341 -14.08 5.58 12.33
C ARG A 341 -13.44 6.91 12.66
N PRO A 342 -12.26 7.23 12.10
CA PRO A 342 -11.81 8.60 12.04
C PRO A 342 -12.80 9.41 11.18
N PRO A 343 -12.88 10.73 11.36
CA PRO A 343 -13.66 11.59 10.48
C PRO A 343 -13.31 11.34 9.01
N ASP A 344 -14.33 11.36 8.14
CA ASP A 344 -14.08 11.21 6.70
C ASP A 344 -13.12 12.30 6.21
N PRO A 345 -12.12 11.94 5.39
CA PRO A 345 -11.23 12.94 4.83
C PRO A 345 -12.01 13.90 3.95
N VAL A 346 -11.70 15.18 4.08
CA VAL A 346 -12.23 16.23 3.19
C VAL A 346 -11.85 15.96 1.73
N TYR A 347 -10.76 15.19 1.53
CA TYR A 347 -10.28 14.69 0.24
C TYR A 347 -10.12 13.18 0.36
N GLY A 348 -10.82 12.41 -0.46
CA GLY A 348 -10.75 10.94 -0.46
C GLY A 348 -10.51 10.42 -1.87
N PHE A 349 -9.94 9.22 -1.96
CA PHE A 349 -9.85 8.44 -3.19
C PHE A 349 -11.28 8.27 -3.74
N GLY A 350 -11.60 8.93 -4.87
CA GLY A 350 -12.94 9.02 -5.44
C GLY A 350 -13.52 10.44 -5.50
N ALA A 351 -13.00 11.39 -4.73
CA ALA A 351 -13.23 12.81 -4.94
C ALA A 351 -12.09 13.38 -5.81
N LEU A 352 -11.96 12.91 -7.04
CA LEU A 352 -11.34 13.75 -8.07
C LEU A 352 -12.21 15.00 -8.12
N PRO A 353 -11.67 16.20 -7.80
CA PRO A 353 -12.48 17.41 -7.88
C PRO A 353 -13.00 17.53 -9.31
N ALA A 354 -14.28 17.89 -9.46
CA ALA A 354 -14.96 18.07 -10.74
C ALA A 354 -14.28 19.11 -11.68
N ARG A 355 -13.09 19.58 -11.34
CA ARG A 355 -12.24 20.54 -12.07
C ARG A 355 -11.05 19.93 -12.76
N VAL A 356 -11.00 18.60 -12.95
CA VAL A 356 -9.83 17.90 -13.56
C VAL A 356 -9.84 17.93 -15.09
N LEU A 357 -10.90 18.41 -15.73
CA LEU A 357 -10.94 18.55 -17.20
C LEU A 357 -10.70 20.01 -17.58
N PRO A 358 -9.68 20.32 -18.40
CA PRO A 358 -9.66 21.59 -19.12
C PRO A 358 -10.74 21.53 -20.20
N GLY A 359 -11.59 22.59 -20.25
CA GLY A 359 -12.39 22.87 -21.43
C GLY A 359 -11.50 23.11 -22.66
#